data_038cdcf43b4e58f8eac2b4e8b1bb4535
#
_entry.id   038cdcf43b4e58f8eac2b4e8b1bb4535
#
_cell.length_a   1.000
_cell.length_b   1.000
_cell.length_c   1.000
_cell.angle_alpha   90.00
_cell.angle_beta   90.00
_cell.angle_gamma   90.00
#
_symmetry.space_group_name_H-M   'P 1'
#
loop_
_entity.id
_entity.type
_entity.pdbx_description
1 polymer ?
#
loop_
_entity_poly.entity_id
_entity_poly.type
_entity_poly.pdbx_seq_one_letter_code
_entity_poly.pdbx_strand_id
1 'polypeptide(L)'
;MGRIVYVHGDFVPEEEARIGLFDRGFLFGDAVYEVTAVIAGRMIDNDLHLARLERSLGELGIALPLSRPDIEALQAELISRNRLTDGTVYLHVSRGEADRDFLYPETMAPKLVGFTQMKTLTGTKAQREGIAVDLTGDPRWHRRDIKTAMLLGQVMAKQAARARGFDDVWLVEAGLVTEGASSTAHVITADGRILTRAASKATLPGCTQRALARLCEAEGLRIEERAFSPEEAQHAAEAFQTSASSLVMPVVKIGGRMIGDGRPGPMTRRLQSLYLEAAGVPA
;
A
#
# COMPACT_ATOMS: atom_id res chain seq x y z
N MET A 1 -13.58 22.17 -12.86
CA MET A 1 -13.36 22.47 -11.43
C MET A 1 -12.12 21.71 -11.00
N GLY A 2 -11.23 22.34 -10.23
CA GLY A 2 -10.07 21.68 -9.64
C GLY A 2 -10.51 20.62 -8.62
N ARG A 3 -9.60 19.77 -8.21
CA ARG A 3 -9.85 18.74 -7.19
C ARG A 3 -10.11 19.40 -5.83
N ILE A 4 -11.12 18.90 -5.09
CA ILE A 4 -11.34 19.29 -3.69
C ILE A 4 -10.49 18.37 -2.80
N VAL A 5 -9.81 18.97 -1.84
CA VAL A 5 -8.99 18.30 -0.83
C VAL A 5 -9.47 18.70 0.56
N TYR A 6 -9.13 17.89 1.56
CA TYR A 6 -9.39 18.20 2.97
C TYR A 6 -8.08 18.62 3.64
N VAL A 7 -8.11 19.76 4.33
CA VAL A 7 -6.95 20.29 5.06
C VAL A 7 -7.41 20.81 6.42
N HIS A 8 -7.08 20.10 7.49
CA HIS A 8 -7.22 20.52 8.90
C HIS A 8 -8.62 21.00 9.33
N GLY A 9 -9.68 20.44 8.78
CA GLY A 9 -11.07 20.79 9.11
C GLY A 9 -11.88 21.27 7.93
N ASP A 10 -11.24 21.76 6.86
CA ASP A 10 -11.88 22.38 5.73
C ASP A 10 -11.74 21.59 4.42
N PHE A 11 -12.79 21.60 3.61
CA PHE A 11 -12.73 21.14 2.22
C PHE A 11 -12.48 22.33 1.31
N VAL A 12 -11.30 22.36 0.68
CA VAL A 12 -10.85 23.49 -0.15
C VAL A 12 -10.44 23.01 -1.55
N PRO A 13 -10.43 23.90 -2.55
CA PRO A 13 -9.77 23.62 -3.83
C PRO A 13 -8.29 23.31 -3.63
N GLU A 14 -7.72 22.38 -4.40
CA GLU A 14 -6.31 21.96 -4.23
C GLU A 14 -5.31 23.10 -4.38
N GLU A 15 -5.62 24.11 -5.20
CA GLU A 15 -4.80 25.31 -5.39
C GLU A 15 -4.77 26.23 -4.16
N GLU A 16 -5.75 26.11 -3.25
CA GLU A 16 -5.83 26.86 -2.00
C GLU A 16 -5.23 26.11 -0.80
N ALA A 17 -5.02 24.80 -0.95
CA ALA A 17 -4.48 23.96 0.12
C ALA A 17 -3.07 24.41 0.56
N ARG A 18 -2.84 24.53 1.86
CA ARG A 18 -1.55 24.93 2.43
C ARG A 18 -1.22 24.05 3.64
N ILE A 19 0.05 23.70 3.75
CA ILE A 19 0.61 23.03 4.92
C ILE A 19 1.58 24.00 5.59
N GLY A 20 1.53 24.06 6.91
CA GLY A 20 2.43 24.94 7.68
C GLY A 20 3.90 24.56 7.49
N LEU A 21 4.76 25.56 7.42
CA LEU A 21 6.21 25.35 7.26
C LEU A 21 6.80 24.53 8.41
N PHE A 22 6.24 24.64 9.60
CA PHE A 22 6.68 23.95 10.80
C PHE A 22 5.89 22.67 11.10
N ASP A 23 5.11 22.16 10.13
CA ASP A 23 4.49 20.84 10.24
C ASP A 23 5.59 19.75 10.32
N ARG A 24 5.52 18.93 11.37
CA ARG A 24 6.54 17.90 11.62
C ARG A 24 6.53 16.78 10.58
N GLY A 25 5.40 16.52 9.92
CA GLY A 25 5.33 15.63 8.78
C GLY A 25 6.17 16.15 7.61
N PHE A 26 6.15 17.46 7.35
CA PHE A 26 7.00 18.11 6.35
C PHE A 26 8.48 18.13 6.76
N LEU A 27 8.80 18.48 8.01
CA LEU A 27 10.18 18.65 8.45
C LEU A 27 10.93 17.34 8.71
N PHE A 28 10.23 16.30 9.20
CA PHE A 28 10.85 15.08 9.72
C PHE A 28 10.25 13.79 9.15
N GLY A 29 9.15 13.86 8.38
CA GLY A 29 8.34 12.69 8.06
C GLY A 29 7.62 12.11 9.31
N ASP A 30 7.45 12.90 10.37
CA ASP A 30 6.76 12.53 11.61
C ASP A 30 5.25 12.52 11.39
N ALA A 31 4.83 11.54 10.58
CA ALA A 31 3.49 11.38 10.07
C ALA A 31 3.22 9.94 9.63
N VAL A 32 1.94 9.62 9.57
CA VAL A 32 1.40 8.34 9.08
C VAL A 32 0.46 8.62 7.91
N TYR A 33 0.38 7.70 6.96
CA TYR A 33 -0.56 7.84 5.84
C TYR A 33 -1.32 6.55 5.56
N GLU A 34 -2.46 6.66 4.91
CA GLU A 34 -3.21 5.55 4.35
C GLU A 34 -3.65 5.83 2.92
N VAL A 35 -3.84 4.73 2.18
CA VAL A 35 -4.35 4.77 0.82
C VAL A 35 -5.43 3.70 0.70
N THR A 36 -6.68 4.12 0.50
CA THR A 36 -7.82 3.23 0.28
C THR A 36 -8.19 3.24 -1.19
N ALA A 37 -8.34 2.08 -1.81
CA ALA A 37 -8.85 1.94 -3.16
C ALA A 37 -10.33 2.33 -3.22
N VAL A 38 -10.72 2.96 -4.31
CA VAL A 38 -12.12 3.25 -4.65
C VAL A 38 -12.43 2.62 -5.99
N ILE A 39 -13.44 1.76 -6.04
CA ILE A 39 -13.92 1.09 -7.25
C ILE A 39 -15.43 1.27 -7.34
N ALA A 40 -15.91 1.76 -8.46
CA ALA A 40 -17.32 2.11 -8.67
C ALA A 40 -17.89 2.99 -7.53
N GLY A 41 -17.10 3.97 -7.07
CA GLY A 41 -17.46 4.90 -6.00
C GLY A 41 -17.40 4.29 -4.57
N ARG A 42 -17.03 3.03 -4.40
CA ARG A 42 -16.97 2.34 -3.10
C ARG A 42 -15.54 2.15 -2.61
N MET A 43 -15.31 2.44 -1.35
CA MET A 43 -14.04 2.16 -0.68
C MET A 43 -13.87 0.65 -0.47
N ILE A 44 -12.71 0.11 -0.80
CA ILE A 44 -12.37 -1.31 -0.67
C ILE A 44 -11.50 -1.51 0.57
N ASP A 45 -11.88 -2.48 1.41
CA ASP A 45 -11.17 -2.85 2.66
C ASP A 45 -10.92 -1.68 3.63
N ASN A 46 -11.77 -0.65 3.62
CA ASN A 46 -11.54 0.59 4.38
C ASN A 46 -11.42 0.36 5.89
N ASP A 47 -12.14 -0.61 6.43
CA ASP A 47 -12.05 -1.03 7.84
C ASP A 47 -10.62 -1.49 8.22
N LEU A 48 -9.95 -2.22 7.33
CA LEU A 48 -8.57 -2.67 7.52
C LEU A 48 -7.59 -1.49 7.42
N HIS A 49 -7.85 -0.55 6.51
CA HIS A 49 -7.04 0.65 6.34
C HIS A 49 -7.13 1.56 7.57
N LEU A 50 -8.32 1.83 8.08
CA LEU A 50 -8.49 2.66 9.27
C LEU A 50 -7.93 1.99 10.53
N ALA A 51 -8.11 0.69 10.70
CA ALA A 51 -7.48 -0.05 11.81
C ALA A 51 -5.95 0.03 11.74
N ARG A 52 -5.35 -0.01 10.55
CA ARG A 52 -3.89 0.15 10.39
C ARG A 52 -3.43 1.58 10.62
N LEU A 53 -4.23 2.59 10.22
CA LEU A 53 -4.00 4.00 10.55
C LEU A 53 -3.90 4.18 12.06
N GLU A 54 -4.93 3.73 12.80
CA GLU A 54 -4.98 3.81 14.26
C GLU A 54 -3.77 3.13 14.91
N ARG A 55 -3.45 1.90 14.46
CA ARG A 55 -2.26 1.19 14.95
C ARG A 55 -0.97 1.98 14.68
N SER A 56 -0.78 2.50 13.47
CA SER A 56 0.44 3.21 13.10
C SER A 56 0.59 4.52 13.88
N LEU A 57 -0.50 5.24 14.11
CA LEU A 57 -0.53 6.43 14.96
C LEU A 57 -0.18 6.09 16.41
N GLY A 58 -0.76 5.01 16.95
CA GLY A 58 -0.48 4.54 18.32
C GLY A 58 1.00 4.19 18.52
N GLU A 59 1.66 3.54 17.53
CA GLU A 59 3.09 3.22 17.57
C GLU A 59 3.99 4.46 17.63
N LEU A 60 3.53 5.60 17.11
CA LEU A 60 4.23 6.89 17.17
C LEU A 60 3.75 7.79 18.32
N GLY A 61 2.75 7.38 19.11
CA GLY A 61 2.15 8.21 20.14
C GLY A 61 1.47 9.46 19.55
N ILE A 62 0.89 9.36 18.37
CA ILE A 62 0.09 10.42 17.73
C ILE A 62 -1.38 10.11 17.96
N ALA A 63 -2.13 11.06 18.52
CA ALA A 63 -3.57 10.89 18.71
C ALA A 63 -4.31 10.87 17.36
N LEU A 64 -5.39 10.09 17.29
CA LEU A 64 -6.28 10.12 16.13
C LEU A 64 -7.02 11.48 16.12
N PRO A 65 -6.92 12.28 15.04
CA PRO A 65 -7.46 13.65 15.04
C PRO A 65 -8.99 13.73 14.99
N LEU A 66 -9.65 12.70 14.49
CA LEU A 66 -11.11 12.56 14.38
C LEU A 66 -11.52 11.15 14.78
N SER A 67 -12.77 10.96 15.16
CA SER A 67 -13.29 9.61 15.37
C SER A 67 -13.29 8.81 14.06
N ARG A 68 -13.24 7.48 14.16
CA ARG A 68 -13.26 6.61 12.97
C ARG A 68 -14.47 6.86 12.06
N PRO A 69 -15.73 6.98 12.58
CA PRO A 69 -16.87 7.34 11.75
C PRO A 69 -16.73 8.69 11.05
N ASP A 70 -16.12 9.69 11.71
CA ASP A 70 -15.90 11.01 11.09
C ASP A 70 -14.85 10.93 9.97
N ILE A 71 -13.82 10.10 10.11
CA ILE A 71 -12.83 9.85 9.05
C ILE A 71 -13.50 9.15 7.85
N GLU A 72 -14.35 8.17 8.10
CA GLU A 72 -15.12 7.49 7.04
C GLU A 72 -16.06 8.46 6.31
N ALA A 73 -16.75 9.33 7.04
CA ALA A 73 -17.60 10.38 6.46
C ALA A 73 -16.78 11.39 5.62
N LEU A 74 -15.60 11.79 6.11
CA LEU A 74 -14.67 12.65 5.39
C LEU A 74 -14.20 12.00 4.07
N GLN A 75 -13.85 10.70 4.09
CA GLN A 75 -13.47 9.97 2.88
C GLN A 75 -14.63 9.91 1.87
N ALA A 76 -15.83 9.60 2.34
CA ALA A 76 -17.04 9.58 1.49
C ALA A 76 -17.34 10.96 0.88
N GLU A 77 -17.18 12.03 1.64
CA GLU A 77 -17.36 13.40 1.18
C GLU A 77 -16.30 13.78 0.12
N LEU A 78 -15.03 13.41 0.30
CA LEU A 78 -14.00 13.60 -0.72
C LEU A 78 -14.32 12.87 -2.03
N ILE A 79 -14.81 11.62 -1.94
CA ILE A 79 -15.24 10.83 -3.11
C ILE A 79 -16.38 11.54 -3.82
N SER A 80 -17.40 11.97 -3.08
CA SER A 80 -18.59 12.66 -3.59
C SER A 80 -18.24 13.97 -4.29
N ARG A 81 -17.51 14.87 -3.60
CA ARG A 81 -17.13 16.19 -4.16
C ARG A 81 -16.27 16.08 -5.42
N ASN A 82 -15.41 15.08 -5.48
CA ASN A 82 -14.55 14.84 -6.63
C ASN A 82 -15.16 13.90 -7.68
N ARG A 83 -16.38 13.39 -7.45
CA ARG A 83 -17.06 12.43 -8.32
C ARG A 83 -16.17 11.24 -8.68
N LEU A 84 -15.41 10.76 -7.70
CA LEU A 84 -14.45 9.68 -7.90
C LEU A 84 -15.20 8.35 -8.07
N THR A 85 -15.14 7.76 -9.25
CA THR A 85 -15.61 6.39 -9.52
C THR A 85 -14.52 5.38 -9.27
N ASP A 86 -13.32 5.61 -9.83
CA ASP A 86 -12.17 4.71 -9.71
C ASP A 86 -10.91 5.48 -9.36
N GLY A 87 -10.19 4.98 -8.36
CA GLY A 87 -8.97 5.63 -7.90
C GLY A 87 -8.66 5.32 -6.46
N THR A 88 -8.12 6.31 -5.75
CA THR A 88 -7.73 6.17 -4.36
C THR A 88 -8.14 7.39 -3.53
N VAL A 89 -8.43 7.16 -2.24
CA VAL A 89 -8.42 8.20 -1.22
C VAL A 89 -7.14 8.07 -0.43
N TYR A 90 -6.40 9.16 -0.32
CA TYR A 90 -5.21 9.29 0.49
C TYR A 90 -5.52 10.07 1.77
N LEU A 91 -5.08 9.58 2.90
CA LEU A 91 -5.11 10.26 4.20
C LEU A 91 -3.70 10.40 4.74
N HIS A 92 -3.39 11.53 5.35
CA HIS A 92 -2.11 11.78 6.00
C HIS A 92 -2.35 12.49 7.32
N VAL A 93 -1.79 11.94 8.39
CA VAL A 93 -1.85 12.51 9.74
C VAL A 93 -0.45 12.80 10.21
N SER A 94 -0.10 14.08 10.38
CA SER A 94 1.14 14.50 11.01
C SER A 94 0.94 14.67 12.52
N ARG A 95 2.04 14.68 13.28
CA ARG A 95 2.01 15.04 14.71
C ARG A 95 1.51 16.47 14.96
N GLY A 96 1.59 17.36 13.96
CA GLY A 96 1.23 18.76 14.04
C GLY A 96 2.44 19.70 13.89
N GLU A 97 2.27 20.94 14.29
CA GLU A 97 3.24 22.00 14.08
C GLU A 97 3.94 22.39 15.39
N ALA A 98 5.26 22.55 15.35
CA ALA A 98 6.10 23.09 16.42
C ALA A 98 7.40 23.60 15.81
N ASP A 99 8.12 24.47 16.55
CA ASP A 99 9.47 24.88 16.18
C ASP A 99 10.36 23.67 15.91
N ARG A 100 11.31 23.81 14.96
CA ARG A 100 12.16 22.72 14.53
C ARG A 100 13.09 22.24 15.64
N ASP A 101 12.67 21.21 16.35
CA ASP A 101 13.47 20.47 17.32
C ASP A 101 13.20 18.95 17.12
N PHE A 102 14.18 18.09 17.44
CA PHE A 102 13.98 16.64 17.50
C PHE A 102 13.00 16.25 18.62
N LEU A 103 13.07 16.94 19.74
CA LEU A 103 12.08 16.83 20.80
C LEU A 103 10.82 17.60 20.39
N TYR A 104 9.67 17.02 20.66
CA TYR A 104 8.38 17.67 20.44
C TYR A 104 7.71 17.98 21.77
N PRO A 105 6.86 19.03 21.86
CA PRO A 105 6.10 19.36 23.05
C PRO A 105 5.24 18.17 23.52
N GLU A 106 5.01 18.07 24.83
CA GLU A 106 4.15 17.02 25.41
C GLU A 106 2.74 17.03 24.85
N THR A 107 2.22 18.22 24.53
CA THR A 107 0.89 18.39 23.94
C THR A 107 1.01 18.94 22.54
N MET A 108 0.52 18.17 21.57
CA MET A 108 0.46 18.55 20.16
C MET A 108 -0.92 18.23 19.57
N ALA A 109 -1.36 19.05 18.63
CA ALA A 109 -2.59 18.84 17.89
C ALA A 109 -2.26 18.20 16.53
N PRO A 110 -2.57 16.91 16.30
CA PRO A 110 -2.34 16.26 15.02
C PRO A 110 -3.08 16.96 13.89
N LYS A 111 -2.47 16.95 12.71
CA LYS A 111 -3.04 17.56 11.50
C LYS A 111 -3.42 16.48 10.51
N LEU A 112 -4.67 16.54 10.03
CA LEU A 112 -5.19 15.59 9.03
C LEU A 112 -5.33 16.29 7.69
N VAL A 113 -4.80 15.65 6.64
CA VAL A 113 -5.02 16.02 5.24
C VAL A 113 -5.57 14.82 4.50
N GLY A 114 -6.45 15.06 3.51
CA GLY A 114 -6.99 14.03 2.65
C GLY A 114 -7.20 14.52 1.23
N PHE A 115 -6.98 13.63 0.25
CA PHE A 115 -7.29 13.92 -1.15
C PHE A 115 -7.62 12.64 -1.93
N THR A 116 -8.25 12.82 -3.07
CA THR A 116 -8.51 11.74 -4.01
C THR A 116 -7.53 11.78 -5.17
N GLN A 117 -7.29 10.62 -5.77
CA GLN A 117 -6.53 10.51 -7.00
C GLN A 117 -7.26 9.57 -7.96
N MET A 118 -7.70 10.09 -9.10
CA MET A 118 -8.32 9.28 -10.14
C MET A 118 -7.27 8.35 -10.75
N LYS A 119 -7.59 7.06 -10.84
CA LYS A 119 -6.70 6.03 -11.36
C LYS A 119 -7.49 4.79 -11.78
N THR A 120 -7.20 4.23 -12.94
CA THR A 120 -7.73 2.91 -13.33
C THR A 120 -7.07 1.84 -12.46
N LEU A 121 -7.87 1.15 -11.65
CA LEU A 121 -7.40 0.11 -10.72
C LEU A 121 -7.66 -1.31 -11.25
N THR A 122 -8.60 -1.49 -12.17
CA THR A 122 -9.02 -2.79 -12.69
C THR A 122 -8.87 -2.87 -14.21
N GLY A 123 -8.69 -4.08 -14.75
CA GLY A 123 -8.60 -4.31 -16.19
C GLY A 123 -7.38 -3.65 -16.85
N THR A 124 -6.32 -3.35 -16.11
CA THR A 124 -5.11 -2.73 -16.66
C THR A 124 -4.27 -3.74 -17.48
N LYS A 125 -3.46 -3.24 -18.40
CA LYS A 125 -2.50 -4.06 -19.14
C LYS A 125 -1.59 -4.85 -18.19
N ALA A 126 -1.08 -4.18 -17.15
CA ALA A 126 -0.22 -4.80 -16.14
C ALA A 126 -0.91 -5.98 -15.41
N GLN A 127 -2.19 -5.85 -15.09
CA GLN A 127 -2.95 -6.96 -14.48
C GLN A 127 -3.15 -8.14 -15.45
N ARG A 128 -3.29 -7.88 -16.75
CA ARG A 128 -3.46 -8.94 -17.76
C ARG A 128 -2.15 -9.61 -18.15
N GLU A 129 -1.07 -8.88 -18.25
CA GLU A 129 0.21 -9.37 -18.77
C GLU A 129 1.24 -9.67 -17.67
N GLY A 130 1.04 -9.12 -16.47
CA GLY A 130 2.01 -9.16 -15.37
C GLY A 130 3.07 -8.07 -15.49
N ILE A 131 3.86 -7.93 -14.42
CA ILE A 131 4.94 -6.94 -14.30
C ILE A 131 6.29 -7.62 -14.08
N ALA A 132 7.36 -6.87 -14.40
CA ALA A 132 8.72 -7.22 -14.06
C ALA A 132 9.14 -6.48 -12.79
N VAL A 133 9.64 -7.18 -11.79
CA VAL A 133 10.19 -6.59 -10.57
C VAL A 133 11.70 -6.80 -10.48
N ASP A 134 12.40 -5.77 -10.03
CA ASP A 134 13.81 -5.85 -9.72
C ASP A 134 14.02 -6.32 -8.27
N LEU A 135 15.24 -6.65 -7.91
CA LEU A 135 15.67 -7.01 -6.56
C LEU A 135 16.74 -6.03 -6.09
N THR A 136 16.58 -5.47 -4.89
CA THR A 136 17.59 -4.57 -4.31
C THR A 136 17.62 -4.71 -2.78
N GLY A 137 18.73 -4.35 -2.16
CA GLY A 137 18.82 -4.25 -0.70
C GLY A 137 17.77 -3.29 -0.15
N ASP A 138 17.19 -3.60 1.00
CA ASP A 138 16.14 -2.79 1.62
C ASP A 138 16.71 -1.52 2.25
N PRO A 139 16.49 -0.32 1.67
CA PRO A 139 17.06 0.93 2.17
C PRO A 139 16.22 1.61 3.25
N ARG A 140 15.11 0.98 3.66
CA ARG A 140 14.16 1.57 4.60
C ARG A 140 14.65 1.42 6.05
N TRP A 141 14.05 2.17 6.95
CA TRP A 141 14.28 2.03 8.38
C TRP A 141 13.74 0.69 8.93
N HIS A 142 14.08 0.34 10.19
CA HIS A 142 13.74 -0.96 10.77
C HIS A 142 12.32 -1.07 11.40
N ARG A 143 11.48 -0.04 11.28
CA ARG A 143 10.08 -0.02 11.74
C ARG A 143 9.12 0.07 10.54
N ARG A 144 9.29 -0.85 9.58
CA ARG A 144 8.49 -0.92 8.34
C ARG A 144 7.03 -1.28 8.59
N ASP A 145 6.76 -1.84 9.77
CA ASP A 145 5.41 -2.12 10.28
C ASP A 145 4.57 -0.84 10.47
N ILE A 146 5.18 0.31 10.67
CA ILE A 146 4.51 1.61 10.79
C ILE A 146 4.43 2.26 9.40
N LYS A 147 3.22 2.64 8.98
CA LYS A 147 3.01 3.25 7.66
C LYS A 147 3.34 4.75 7.67
N THR A 148 4.62 5.06 7.89
CA THR A 148 5.12 6.44 7.97
C THR A 148 5.24 7.13 6.63
N ALA A 149 5.25 8.47 6.63
CA ALA A 149 5.51 9.31 5.46
C ALA A 149 6.99 9.36 5.03
N MET A 150 7.89 8.70 5.74
CA MET A 150 9.32 8.58 5.38
C MET A 150 9.53 7.61 4.23
N LEU A 151 9.24 8.03 3.00
CA LEU A 151 9.18 7.19 1.81
C LEU A 151 10.39 7.34 0.87
N LEU A 152 11.43 8.08 1.28
CA LEU A 152 12.57 8.33 0.39
C LEU A 152 13.27 7.04 -0.05
N GLY A 153 13.44 6.06 0.83
CA GLY A 153 14.03 4.76 0.51
C GLY A 153 13.24 4.02 -0.58
N GLN A 154 11.90 3.99 -0.45
CA GLN A 154 11.01 3.40 -1.45
C GLN A 154 11.07 4.14 -2.80
N VAL A 155 11.07 5.47 -2.76
CA VAL A 155 11.17 6.31 -3.97
C VAL A 155 12.47 6.03 -4.71
N MET A 156 13.62 6.02 -4.01
CA MET A 156 14.92 5.75 -4.60
C MET A 156 14.98 4.32 -5.20
N ALA A 157 14.50 3.32 -4.48
CA ALA A 157 14.49 1.94 -4.97
C ALA A 157 13.63 1.78 -6.23
N LYS A 158 12.43 2.36 -6.26
CA LYS A 158 11.55 2.32 -7.45
C LYS A 158 12.15 3.06 -8.65
N GLN A 159 12.73 4.24 -8.43
CA GLN A 159 13.37 4.99 -9.50
C GLN A 159 14.58 4.25 -10.09
N ALA A 160 15.39 3.63 -9.25
CA ALA A 160 16.52 2.81 -9.69
C ALA A 160 16.06 1.56 -10.48
N ALA A 161 15.01 0.87 -10.03
CA ALA A 161 14.43 -0.25 -10.77
C ALA A 161 13.87 0.20 -12.14
N ARG A 162 13.14 1.32 -12.16
CA ARG A 162 12.62 1.91 -13.39
C ARG A 162 13.72 2.25 -14.40
N ALA A 163 14.82 2.83 -13.94
CA ALA A 163 15.97 3.16 -14.79
C ALA A 163 16.64 1.91 -15.41
N ARG A 164 16.46 0.72 -14.77
CA ARG A 164 16.92 -0.58 -15.29
C ARG A 164 15.87 -1.31 -16.14
N GLY A 165 14.71 -0.68 -16.40
CA GLY A 165 13.65 -1.25 -17.25
C GLY A 165 12.69 -2.19 -16.53
N PHE A 166 12.60 -2.12 -15.19
CA PHE A 166 11.61 -2.86 -14.40
C PHE A 166 10.40 -1.97 -14.05
N ASP A 167 9.28 -2.62 -13.78
CA ASP A 167 8.03 -1.92 -13.42
C ASP A 167 7.94 -1.60 -11.93
N ASP A 168 8.53 -2.45 -11.08
CA ASP A 168 8.54 -2.30 -9.62
C ASP A 168 9.80 -2.96 -9.03
N VAL A 169 9.91 -3.02 -7.71
CA VAL A 169 11.05 -3.59 -7.00
C VAL A 169 10.61 -4.36 -5.77
N TRP A 170 11.21 -5.52 -5.53
CA TRP A 170 11.15 -6.25 -4.27
C TRP A 170 12.44 -6.01 -3.47
N LEU A 171 12.27 -5.76 -2.19
CA LEU A 171 13.34 -5.38 -1.27
C LEU A 171 13.86 -6.61 -0.54
N VAL A 172 15.16 -6.64 -0.27
CA VAL A 172 15.84 -7.80 0.31
C VAL A 172 16.64 -7.37 1.53
N GLU A 173 16.50 -8.10 2.62
CA GLU A 173 17.29 -7.92 3.84
C GLU A 173 17.70 -9.28 4.40
N ALA A 174 18.97 -9.42 4.79
CA ALA A 174 19.54 -10.67 5.33
C ALA A 174 19.28 -11.91 4.44
N GLY A 175 19.34 -11.72 3.11
CA GLY A 175 19.15 -12.81 2.13
C GLY A 175 17.69 -13.22 1.89
N LEU A 176 16.71 -12.53 2.49
CA LEU A 176 15.29 -12.81 2.34
C LEU A 176 14.55 -11.62 1.75
N VAL A 177 13.55 -11.89 0.91
CA VAL A 177 12.63 -10.87 0.43
C VAL A 177 11.84 -10.33 1.62
N THR A 178 11.84 -9.00 1.79
CA THR A 178 10.98 -8.35 2.79
C THR A 178 9.58 -8.14 2.22
N GLU A 179 9.45 -7.29 1.25
CA GLU A 179 8.21 -6.97 0.54
C GLU A 179 8.55 -6.14 -0.71
N GLY A 180 7.57 -5.73 -1.50
CA GLY A 180 7.78 -4.68 -2.50
C GLY A 180 7.92 -3.29 -1.88
N ALA A 181 8.40 -2.31 -2.62
CA ALA A 181 8.55 -0.94 -2.12
C ALA A 181 7.21 -0.30 -1.66
N SER A 182 6.08 -0.79 -2.18
CA SER A 182 4.72 -0.35 -1.80
C SER A 182 3.68 -1.48 -1.85
N SER A 183 4.12 -2.73 -1.73
CA SER A 183 3.28 -3.93 -1.91
C SER A 183 3.79 -5.10 -1.06
N THR A 184 2.92 -6.05 -0.77
CA THR A 184 3.32 -7.34 -0.16
C THR A 184 3.68 -8.33 -1.26
N ALA A 185 4.83 -8.98 -1.15
CA ALA A 185 5.32 -9.97 -2.10
C ALA A 185 4.80 -11.38 -1.78
N HIS A 186 4.43 -12.13 -2.81
CA HIS A 186 3.95 -13.50 -2.71
C HIS A 186 4.57 -14.36 -3.81
N VAL A 187 4.83 -15.62 -3.50
CA VAL A 187 5.22 -16.63 -4.48
C VAL A 187 4.33 -17.87 -4.34
N ILE A 188 4.16 -18.59 -5.44
CA ILE A 188 3.43 -19.86 -5.48
C ILE A 188 4.44 -20.93 -5.90
N THR A 189 4.60 -21.91 -5.04
CA THR A 189 5.54 -23.03 -5.27
C THR A 189 4.99 -24.03 -6.27
N ALA A 190 5.84 -24.91 -6.78
CA ALA A 190 5.43 -25.94 -7.74
C ALA A 190 4.40 -26.94 -7.19
N ASP A 191 4.37 -27.13 -5.86
CA ASP A 191 3.36 -27.92 -5.15
C ASP A 191 2.10 -27.12 -4.76
N GLY A 192 1.96 -25.87 -5.25
CA GLY A 192 0.77 -25.03 -5.14
C GLY A 192 0.62 -24.26 -3.82
N ARG A 193 1.63 -24.24 -2.93
CA ARG A 193 1.60 -23.42 -1.72
C ARG A 193 1.80 -21.95 -2.05
N ILE A 194 1.00 -21.09 -1.42
CA ILE A 194 1.09 -19.64 -1.54
C ILE A 194 1.90 -19.13 -0.33
N LEU A 195 3.05 -18.55 -0.58
CA LEU A 195 3.95 -18.08 0.46
C LEU A 195 4.01 -16.55 0.50
N THR A 196 4.07 -16.00 1.70
CA THR A 196 4.37 -14.60 1.95
C THR A 196 5.17 -14.46 3.25
N ARG A 197 5.91 -13.38 3.43
CA ARG A 197 6.61 -13.15 4.70
C ARG A 197 5.62 -12.79 5.79
N ALA A 198 5.79 -13.38 6.98
CA ALA A 198 4.99 -13.06 8.16
C ALA A 198 5.09 -11.57 8.53
N ALA A 199 3.99 -11.02 9.05
CA ALA A 199 3.96 -9.67 9.58
C ALA A 199 4.96 -9.51 10.74
N SER A 200 5.83 -8.52 10.65
CA SER A 200 6.86 -8.23 11.65
C SER A 200 7.32 -6.78 11.50
N LYS A 201 8.31 -6.34 12.29
CA LYS A 201 8.93 -5.01 12.07
C LYS A 201 9.61 -4.87 10.70
N ALA A 202 9.87 -6.00 10.00
CA ALA A 202 10.50 -6.01 8.68
C ALA A 202 9.54 -5.78 7.50
N THR A 203 8.21 -5.85 7.73
CA THR A 203 7.20 -5.72 6.69
C THR A 203 5.99 -4.93 7.17
N LEU A 204 5.34 -4.21 6.27
CA LEU A 204 4.07 -3.56 6.56
C LEU A 204 2.94 -4.60 6.54
N PRO A 205 2.03 -4.64 7.55
CA PRO A 205 0.87 -5.53 7.50
C PRO A 205 -0.10 -5.07 6.39
N GLY A 206 -0.06 -5.74 5.23
CA GLY A 206 -0.82 -5.38 4.04
C GLY A 206 -2.33 -5.55 4.22
N CYS A 207 -3.15 -4.53 3.94
CA CYS A 207 -4.61 -4.64 4.02
C CYS A 207 -5.15 -5.58 2.93
N THR A 208 -4.74 -5.37 1.68
CA THR A 208 -5.11 -6.24 0.55
C THR A 208 -4.65 -7.69 0.77
N GLN A 209 -3.45 -7.91 1.32
CA GLN A 209 -2.97 -9.25 1.68
C GLN A 209 -3.87 -9.89 2.74
N ARG A 210 -4.27 -9.15 3.78
CA ARG A 210 -5.16 -9.65 4.83
C ARG A 210 -6.57 -9.96 4.32
N ALA A 211 -7.12 -9.11 3.44
CA ALA A 211 -8.39 -9.37 2.80
C ALA A 211 -8.31 -10.61 1.91
N LEU A 212 -7.28 -10.72 1.08
CA LEU A 212 -7.05 -11.89 0.23
C LEU A 212 -6.88 -13.18 1.05
N ALA A 213 -6.17 -13.13 2.18
CA ALA A 213 -6.00 -14.30 3.04
C ALA A 213 -7.34 -14.83 3.59
N ARG A 214 -8.24 -13.94 4.01
CA ARG A 214 -9.60 -14.31 4.43
C ARG A 214 -10.41 -14.97 3.30
N LEU A 215 -10.31 -14.42 2.08
CA LEU A 215 -10.97 -14.99 0.91
C LEU A 215 -10.39 -16.36 0.54
N CYS A 216 -9.07 -16.52 0.58
CA CYS A 216 -8.40 -17.80 0.38
C CYS A 216 -8.90 -18.85 1.38
N GLU A 217 -9.01 -18.50 2.66
CA GLU A 217 -9.46 -19.38 3.73
C GLU A 217 -10.89 -19.87 3.50
N ALA A 218 -11.78 -18.98 3.05
CA ALA A 218 -13.16 -19.32 2.67
C ALA A 218 -13.23 -20.30 1.47
N GLU A 219 -12.26 -20.26 0.56
CA GLU A 219 -12.12 -21.12 -0.60
C GLU A 219 -11.28 -22.40 -0.35
N GLY A 220 -10.92 -22.66 0.91
CA GLY A 220 -10.05 -23.79 1.27
C GLY A 220 -8.60 -23.67 0.80
N LEU A 221 -8.18 -22.46 0.40
CA LEU A 221 -6.80 -22.12 0.11
C LEU A 221 -6.13 -21.52 1.36
N ARG A 222 -4.82 -21.66 1.48
CA ARG A 222 -4.07 -21.08 2.58
C ARG A 222 -2.85 -20.31 2.09
N ILE A 223 -2.70 -19.08 2.59
CA ILE A 223 -1.45 -18.35 2.48
C ILE A 223 -0.58 -18.71 3.67
N GLU A 224 0.57 -19.31 3.40
CA GLU A 224 1.55 -19.71 4.40
C GLU A 224 2.48 -18.53 4.71
N GLU A 225 2.55 -18.14 5.97
CA GLU A 225 3.46 -17.09 6.43
C GLU A 225 4.89 -17.61 6.61
N ARG A 226 5.60 -17.76 5.51
CA ARG A 226 6.98 -18.21 5.45
C ARG A 226 7.80 -17.27 4.56
N ALA A 227 8.88 -16.72 5.11
CA ALA A 227 9.83 -15.94 4.32
C ALA A 227 10.49 -16.80 3.24
N PHE A 228 10.87 -16.18 2.14
CA PHE A 228 11.53 -16.80 1.00
C PHE A 228 12.71 -15.96 0.52
N SER A 229 13.71 -16.62 -0.07
CA SER A 229 14.87 -15.94 -0.64
C SER A 229 14.58 -15.41 -2.05
N PRO A 230 15.40 -14.49 -2.57
CA PRO A 230 15.38 -14.10 -3.98
C PRO A 230 15.47 -15.30 -4.94
N GLU A 231 16.29 -16.28 -4.60
CA GLU A 231 16.46 -17.49 -5.41
C GLU A 231 15.19 -18.35 -5.41
N GLU A 232 14.55 -18.58 -4.26
CA GLU A 232 13.27 -19.27 -4.18
C GLU A 232 12.20 -18.53 -5.00
N ALA A 233 12.15 -17.20 -4.92
CA ALA A 233 11.24 -16.37 -5.69
C ALA A 233 11.45 -16.52 -7.20
N GLN A 234 12.69 -16.55 -7.66
CA GLN A 234 13.04 -16.72 -9.07
C GLN A 234 12.77 -18.13 -9.61
N HIS A 235 12.61 -19.13 -8.75
CA HIS A 235 12.28 -20.52 -9.11
C HIS A 235 10.82 -20.89 -8.79
N ALA A 236 10.01 -19.94 -8.33
CA ALA A 236 8.60 -20.16 -8.07
C ALA A 236 7.84 -20.51 -9.36
N ALA A 237 6.74 -21.27 -9.22
CA ALA A 237 5.86 -21.55 -10.34
C ALA A 237 5.11 -20.30 -10.80
N GLU A 238 4.66 -19.47 -9.82
CA GLU A 238 4.01 -18.19 -10.06
C GLU A 238 4.47 -17.19 -9.01
N ALA A 239 4.30 -15.89 -9.30
CA ALA A 239 4.53 -14.83 -8.34
C ALA A 239 3.50 -13.70 -8.52
N PHE A 240 3.18 -13.02 -7.44
CA PHE A 240 2.32 -11.84 -7.45
C PHE A 240 2.63 -10.91 -6.29
N GLN A 241 2.11 -9.70 -6.34
CA GLN A 241 2.16 -8.77 -5.22
C GLN A 241 0.78 -8.15 -4.97
N THR A 242 0.53 -7.69 -3.73
CA THR A 242 -0.74 -7.08 -3.34
C THR A 242 -0.55 -5.67 -2.79
N SER A 243 -1.42 -4.75 -3.19
CA SER A 243 -1.51 -3.40 -2.60
C SER A 243 -2.88 -2.79 -2.88
N ALA A 244 -3.28 -1.77 -2.14
CA ALA A 244 -4.53 -1.04 -2.39
C ALA A 244 -4.58 -0.42 -3.81
N SER A 245 -3.46 0.03 -4.35
CA SER A 245 -3.40 0.73 -5.65
C SER A 245 -3.17 -0.16 -6.86
N SER A 246 -2.89 -1.46 -6.67
CA SER A 246 -2.67 -2.44 -7.74
C SER A 246 -3.45 -3.74 -7.53
N LEU A 247 -4.15 -3.87 -6.39
CA LEU A 247 -4.92 -5.06 -6.01
C LEU A 247 -4.04 -6.32 -6.00
N VAL A 248 -4.42 -7.38 -6.69
CA VAL A 248 -3.59 -8.56 -6.92
C VAL A 248 -2.88 -8.37 -8.26
N MET A 249 -1.58 -8.12 -8.24
CA MET A 249 -0.77 -7.82 -9.41
C MET A 249 0.18 -8.99 -9.73
N PRO A 250 0.03 -9.66 -10.87
CA PRO A 250 0.94 -10.75 -11.27
C PRO A 250 2.36 -10.24 -11.48
N VAL A 251 3.34 -11.01 -11.04
CA VAL A 251 4.76 -10.79 -11.28
C VAL A 251 5.27 -11.92 -12.17
N VAL A 252 5.75 -11.58 -13.37
CA VAL A 252 6.17 -12.55 -14.40
C VAL A 252 7.67 -12.56 -14.63
N LYS A 253 8.40 -11.63 -13.97
CA LYS A 253 9.86 -11.56 -14.04
C LYS A 253 10.42 -10.99 -12.74
N ILE A 254 11.44 -11.62 -12.17
CA ILE A 254 12.08 -11.21 -10.93
C ILE A 254 13.60 -11.14 -11.13
N GLY A 255 14.22 -9.95 -10.93
CA GLY A 255 15.67 -9.78 -11.04
C GLY A 255 16.25 -10.24 -12.37
N GLY A 256 15.49 -10.07 -13.47
CA GLY A 256 15.90 -10.50 -14.81
C GLY A 256 15.47 -11.92 -15.21
N ARG A 257 15.06 -12.79 -14.26
CA ARG A 257 14.61 -14.16 -14.53
C ARG A 257 13.09 -14.20 -14.74
N MET A 258 12.63 -14.88 -15.79
CA MET A 258 11.21 -15.13 -16.04
C MET A 258 10.67 -16.13 -15.03
N ILE A 259 9.45 -15.92 -14.57
CA ILE A 259 8.70 -16.81 -13.69
C ILE A 259 7.73 -17.64 -14.52
N GLY A 260 7.75 -18.95 -14.33
CA GLY A 260 6.98 -19.89 -15.17
C GLY A 260 7.30 -19.70 -16.66
N ASP A 261 6.28 -19.51 -17.47
CA ASP A 261 6.38 -19.23 -18.91
C ASP A 261 6.44 -17.72 -19.24
N GLY A 262 6.56 -16.85 -18.22
CA GLY A 262 6.56 -15.39 -18.37
C GLY A 262 5.17 -14.79 -18.52
N ARG A 263 4.15 -15.52 -18.11
CA ARG A 263 2.74 -15.07 -18.09
C ARG A 263 2.15 -15.30 -16.71
N PRO A 264 1.08 -14.55 -16.36
CA PRO A 264 0.37 -14.78 -15.10
C PRO A 264 -0.22 -16.20 -15.06
N GLY A 265 0.17 -16.98 -14.07
CA GLY A 265 -0.27 -18.36 -13.92
C GLY A 265 -1.72 -18.51 -13.43
N PRO A 266 -2.25 -19.74 -13.45
CA PRO A 266 -3.67 -20.00 -13.18
C PRO A 266 -4.07 -19.69 -11.73
N MET A 267 -3.20 -19.93 -10.74
CA MET A 267 -3.51 -19.63 -9.35
C MET A 267 -3.56 -18.12 -9.13
N THR A 268 -2.60 -17.36 -9.65
CA THR A 268 -2.61 -15.89 -9.58
C THR A 268 -3.87 -15.32 -10.23
N ARG A 269 -4.32 -15.87 -11.36
CA ARG A 269 -5.57 -15.49 -12.02
C ARG A 269 -6.79 -15.76 -11.14
N ARG A 270 -6.85 -16.94 -10.53
CA ARG A 270 -7.92 -17.29 -9.59
C ARG A 270 -7.97 -16.30 -8.41
N LEU A 271 -6.82 -15.93 -7.84
CA LEU A 271 -6.74 -14.97 -6.74
C LEU A 271 -7.15 -13.56 -7.17
N GLN A 272 -6.81 -13.15 -8.40
CA GLN A 272 -7.30 -11.89 -8.97
C GLN A 272 -8.82 -11.86 -9.05
N SER A 273 -9.43 -12.89 -9.68
CA SER A 273 -10.88 -12.98 -9.82
C SER A 273 -11.56 -12.98 -8.46
N LEU A 274 -11.11 -13.81 -7.53
CA LEU A 274 -11.64 -13.91 -6.18
C LEU A 274 -11.65 -12.54 -5.45
N TYR A 275 -10.54 -11.80 -5.54
CA TYR A 275 -10.45 -10.47 -4.92
C TYR A 275 -11.34 -9.44 -5.62
N LEU A 276 -11.40 -9.45 -6.95
CA LEU A 276 -12.23 -8.51 -7.71
C LEU A 276 -13.73 -8.76 -7.48
N GLU A 277 -14.17 -10.02 -7.45
CA GLU A 277 -15.55 -10.39 -7.13
C GLU A 277 -15.96 -9.92 -5.73
N ALA A 278 -15.09 -10.13 -4.72
CA ALA A 278 -15.32 -9.63 -3.38
C ALA A 278 -15.36 -8.09 -3.32
N ALA A 279 -14.59 -7.40 -4.15
CA ALA A 279 -14.64 -5.96 -4.33
C ALA A 279 -15.88 -5.50 -5.13
N GLY A 280 -16.71 -6.44 -5.63
CA GLY A 280 -17.92 -6.18 -6.42
C GLY A 280 -17.63 -5.70 -7.84
N VAL A 281 -16.51 -6.11 -8.39
CA VAL A 281 -16.16 -5.90 -9.80
C VAL A 281 -16.55 -7.19 -10.54
N PRO A 282 -17.40 -7.13 -11.58
CA PRO A 282 -17.67 -8.31 -12.40
C PRO A 282 -16.38 -8.89 -12.99
N ALA A 283 -16.27 -10.21 -13.01
CA ALA A 283 -15.14 -10.93 -13.59
C ALA A 283 -14.99 -10.67 -15.10
#